data_73e86d48679c10e67abe019961ab8103
#
_entry.id   73e86d48679c10e67abe019961ab8103
#
_cell.length_a   1.000
_cell.length_b   1.000
_cell.length_c   1.000
_cell.angle_alpha   90.00
_cell.angle_beta   90.00
_cell.angle_gamma   90.00
#
_symmetry.space_group_name_H-M   'P 1'
#
loop_
_entity.id
_entity.type
_entity.pdbx_description
1 polymer ?
#
loop_
_entity_poly.entity_id
_entity_poly.type
_entity_poly.pdbx_seq_one_letter_code
_entity_poly.pdbx_strand_id
1 'polypeptide(L)'
;MQRFDLDNYVVDVLMPDLVGHDRRPATFIVYLYLLRAAASSRRDSISISLQTIATKTGLSKSTVQAAIRHLRRRRLLDPSVTASVTDPVRRVLRPWVR
;
A
#
# COMPACT_ATOMS: atom_id res chain seq x y z
N MET A 1 -12.58 7.66 -19.02
CA MET A 1 -11.95 7.68 -17.68
C MET A 1 -11.92 6.28 -17.11
N GLN A 2 -10.75 5.82 -16.68
CA GLN A 2 -10.62 4.52 -16.04
C GLN A 2 -11.16 4.58 -14.62
N ARG A 3 -11.71 3.46 -14.15
CA ARG A 3 -12.26 3.35 -12.81
C ARG A 3 -11.42 2.38 -12.00
N PHE A 4 -11.40 2.60 -10.70
CA PHE A 4 -10.78 1.73 -9.73
C PHE A 4 -11.82 1.33 -8.69
N ASP A 5 -12.06 0.03 -8.58
CA ASP A 5 -13.03 -0.51 -7.63
C ASP A 5 -12.33 -0.95 -6.36
N LEU A 6 -12.86 -0.54 -5.20
CA LEU A 6 -12.38 -0.94 -3.90
C LEU A 6 -13.35 -1.92 -3.26
N ASP A 7 -12.79 -2.96 -2.63
CA ASP A 7 -13.58 -3.80 -1.73
C ASP A 7 -14.06 -2.96 -0.56
N ASN A 8 -15.31 -3.14 -0.16
CA ASN A 8 -15.87 -2.42 0.99
C ASN A 8 -15.04 -2.61 2.25
N TYR A 9 -14.39 -3.77 2.39
CA TYR A 9 -13.52 -4.07 3.53
C TYR A 9 -12.44 -3.01 3.74
N VAL A 10 -11.91 -2.45 2.65
CA VAL A 10 -10.86 -1.42 2.72
C VAL A 10 -11.36 -0.18 3.47
N VAL A 11 -12.59 0.25 3.19
CA VAL A 11 -13.16 1.44 3.82
C VAL A 11 -13.80 1.11 5.17
N ASP A 12 -14.49 -0.03 5.26
CA ASP A 12 -15.29 -0.34 6.45
C ASP A 12 -14.44 -0.92 7.59
N VAL A 13 -13.34 -1.60 7.27
CA VAL A 13 -12.52 -2.27 8.29
C VAL A 13 -11.10 -1.70 8.34
N LEU A 14 -10.40 -1.66 7.22
CA LEU A 14 -8.99 -1.23 7.22
C LEU A 14 -8.83 0.24 7.55
N MET A 15 -9.71 1.10 7.05
CA MET A 15 -9.59 2.52 7.32
C MET A 15 -9.65 2.82 8.83
N PRO A 16 -10.72 2.43 9.56
CA PRO A 16 -10.74 2.69 11.00
C PRO A 16 -9.63 1.95 11.75
N ASP A 17 -9.20 0.79 11.27
CA ASP A 17 -8.14 0.02 11.92
C ASP A 17 -6.78 0.72 11.79
N LEU A 18 -6.39 1.10 10.58
CA LEU A 18 -5.10 1.74 10.36
C LEU A 18 -5.07 3.19 10.82
N VAL A 19 -6.14 3.94 10.54
CA VAL A 19 -6.19 5.37 10.87
C VAL A 19 -6.47 5.58 12.35
N GLY A 20 -7.45 4.86 12.90
CA GLY A 20 -7.89 5.04 14.27
C GLY A 20 -7.15 4.19 15.28
N HIS A 21 -7.21 2.87 15.14
CA HIS A 21 -6.58 1.94 16.09
C HIS A 21 -5.06 2.07 16.06
N ASP A 22 -4.46 1.95 14.88
CA ASP A 22 -2.99 2.03 14.73
C ASP A 22 -2.49 3.47 14.76
N ARG A 23 -3.37 4.45 14.59
CA ARG A 23 -3.04 5.88 14.52
C ARG A 23 -2.00 6.18 13.44
N ARG A 24 -2.18 5.55 12.27
CA ARG A 24 -1.26 5.70 11.13
C ARG A 24 -2.02 5.99 9.85
N PRO A 25 -2.61 7.19 9.71
CA PRO A 25 -3.37 7.54 8.52
C PRO A 25 -2.53 7.49 7.24
N ALA A 26 -1.24 7.84 7.30
CA ALA A 26 -0.36 7.76 6.15
C ALA A 26 -0.21 6.33 5.63
N THR A 27 -0.23 5.34 6.54
CA THR A 27 -0.18 3.92 6.15
C THR A 27 -1.39 3.56 5.29
N PHE A 28 -2.58 4.02 5.68
CA PHE A 28 -3.79 3.77 4.90
C PHE A 28 -3.70 4.42 3.52
N ILE A 29 -3.21 5.66 3.45
CA ILE A 29 -3.06 6.39 2.18
C ILE A 29 -2.11 5.63 1.25
N VAL A 30 -0.98 5.18 1.76
CA VAL A 30 0.00 4.42 0.96
C VAL A 30 -0.61 3.10 0.47
N TYR A 31 -1.31 2.38 1.35
CA TYR A 31 -1.94 1.12 0.97
C TYR A 31 -2.98 1.32 -0.13
N LEU A 32 -3.82 2.35 0.02
CA LEU A 32 -4.83 2.68 -0.99
C LEU A 32 -4.20 2.95 -2.35
N TYR A 33 -3.12 3.73 -2.36
CA TYR A 33 -2.42 4.02 -3.60
C TYR A 33 -1.82 2.75 -4.23
N LEU A 34 -1.23 1.87 -3.42
CA LEU A 34 -0.64 0.63 -3.91
C LEU A 34 -1.70 -0.34 -4.45
N LEU A 35 -2.88 -0.39 -3.82
CA LEU A 35 -4.00 -1.19 -4.35
C LEU A 35 -4.37 -0.70 -5.74
N ARG A 36 -4.47 0.59 -5.92
CA ARG A 36 -4.82 1.19 -7.21
C ARG A 36 -3.73 0.88 -8.25
N ALA A 37 -2.47 1.01 -7.88
CA ALA A 37 -1.35 0.74 -8.79
C ALA A 37 -1.32 -0.74 -9.20
N ALA A 38 -1.55 -1.64 -8.26
CA ALA A 38 -1.61 -3.07 -8.53
C ALA A 38 -2.79 -3.42 -9.44
N ALA A 39 -3.94 -2.80 -9.19
CA ALA A 39 -5.14 -3.02 -10.01
C ALA A 39 -4.91 -2.60 -11.47
N SER A 40 -4.19 -1.49 -11.69
CA SER A 40 -3.87 -1.01 -13.04
C SER A 40 -2.98 -1.98 -13.80
N SER A 41 -2.06 -2.67 -13.10
CA SER A 41 -1.17 -3.66 -13.72
C SER A 41 -1.80 -5.04 -13.82
N ARG A 42 -2.96 -5.25 -13.20
CA ARG A 42 -3.66 -6.54 -13.10
C ARG A 42 -2.78 -7.61 -12.44
N ARG A 43 -1.92 -7.19 -11.52
CA ARG A 43 -0.99 -8.07 -10.79
C ARG A 43 -0.96 -7.67 -9.33
N ASP A 44 -0.59 -8.63 -8.49
CA ASP A 44 -0.34 -8.36 -7.07
C ASP A 44 0.97 -7.61 -6.85
N SER A 45 1.95 -7.89 -7.71
CA SER A 45 3.30 -7.32 -7.58
C SER A 45 3.46 -6.14 -8.51
N ILE A 46 4.04 -5.07 -7.99
CA ILE A 46 4.33 -3.86 -8.74
C ILE A 46 5.75 -3.44 -8.46
N SER A 47 6.39 -2.84 -9.46
CA SER A 47 7.72 -2.25 -9.32
C SER A 47 7.52 -0.74 -9.16
N ILE A 48 7.73 -0.23 -7.95
CA ILE A 48 7.48 1.18 -7.65
C ILE A 48 8.42 1.66 -6.55
N SER A 49 9.08 2.79 -6.80
CA SER A 49 10.05 3.37 -5.87
C SER A 49 9.36 4.16 -4.76
N LEU A 50 10.09 4.35 -3.66
CA LEU A 50 9.62 5.21 -2.57
C LEU A 50 9.35 6.63 -3.06
N GLN A 51 10.22 7.14 -3.94
CA GLN A 51 10.06 8.49 -4.48
C GLN A 51 8.77 8.62 -5.29
N THR A 52 8.45 7.63 -6.11
CA THR A 52 7.21 7.65 -6.89
C THR A 52 5.99 7.62 -5.97
N ILE A 53 5.99 6.76 -4.95
CA ILE A 53 4.89 6.71 -3.99
C ILE A 53 4.74 8.06 -3.29
N ALA A 54 5.84 8.65 -2.85
CA ALA A 54 5.82 9.94 -2.18
C ALA A 54 5.22 11.03 -3.08
N THR A 55 5.67 11.10 -4.33
CA THR A 55 5.17 12.07 -5.29
C THR A 55 3.68 11.89 -5.54
N LYS A 56 3.24 10.66 -5.72
CA LYS A 56 1.84 10.36 -6.08
C LYS A 56 0.88 10.50 -4.90
N THR A 57 1.35 10.31 -3.68
CA THR A 57 0.51 10.43 -2.49
C THR A 57 0.56 11.82 -1.86
N GLY A 58 1.59 12.60 -2.17
CA GLY A 58 1.82 13.88 -1.51
C GLY A 58 2.50 13.76 -0.15
N LEU A 59 2.98 12.57 0.20
CA LEU A 59 3.66 12.32 1.47
C LEU A 59 5.17 12.48 1.31
N SER A 60 5.88 12.72 2.42
CA SER A 60 7.34 12.71 2.40
C SER A 60 7.85 11.30 2.19
N LYS A 61 9.07 11.18 1.67
CA LYS A 61 9.72 9.88 1.45
C LYS A 61 9.88 9.10 2.75
N SER A 62 10.24 9.79 3.84
CA SER A 62 10.39 9.14 5.15
C SER A 62 9.05 8.63 5.69
N THR A 63 7.98 9.38 5.48
CA THR A 63 6.63 8.95 5.88
C THR A 63 6.20 7.71 5.08
N VAL A 64 6.47 7.70 3.77
CA VAL A 64 6.19 6.53 2.93
C VAL A 64 6.98 5.33 3.40
N GLN A 65 8.25 5.51 3.72
CA GLN A 65 9.11 4.44 4.22
C GLN A 65 8.58 3.83 5.51
N ALA A 66 8.15 4.66 6.45
CA ALA A 66 7.54 4.21 7.70
C ALA A 66 6.22 3.47 7.44
N ALA A 67 5.41 3.99 6.52
CA ALA A 67 4.14 3.37 6.14
C ALA A 67 4.37 1.96 5.55
N ILE A 68 5.37 1.82 4.70
CA ILE A 68 5.68 0.52 4.09
C ILE A 68 6.13 -0.50 5.15
N ARG A 69 6.96 -0.07 6.09
CA ARG A 69 7.36 -0.96 7.20
C ARG A 69 6.13 -1.41 8.01
N HIS A 70 5.20 -0.50 8.26
CA HIS A 70 3.98 -0.83 8.99
C HIS A 70 3.08 -1.78 8.20
N LEU A 71 2.93 -1.56 6.90
CA LEU A 71 2.15 -2.45 6.04
C LEU A 71 2.74 -3.86 6.02
N ARG A 72 4.06 -3.99 6.02
CA ARG A 72 4.71 -5.30 6.08
C ARG A 72 4.43 -6.00 7.40
N ARG A 73 4.48 -5.27 8.51
CA ARG A 73 4.14 -5.84 9.84
C ARG A 73 2.69 -6.29 9.90
N ARG A 74 1.80 -5.54 9.27
CA ARG A 74 0.36 -5.87 9.22
C ARG A 74 0.03 -6.90 8.12
N ARG A 75 1.03 -7.35 7.38
CA ARG A 75 0.89 -8.31 6.27
C ARG A 75 -0.09 -7.84 5.20
N LEU A 76 -0.12 -6.56 4.95
CA LEU A 76 -0.82 -5.93 3.82
C LEU A 76 0.13 -5.72 2.65
N LEU A 77 1.44 -5.76 2.90
CA LEU A 77 2.48 -6.00 1.91
C LEU A 77 3.23 -7.26 2.31
N ASP A 78 3.63 -8.04 1.30
CA ASP A 78 4.34 -9.30 1.55
C ASP A 78 5.71 -9.02 2.16
N PRO A 79 5.93 -9.43 3.42
CA PRO A 79 7.21 -9.16 4.08
C PRO A 79 8.37 -9.99 3.54
N SER A 80 8.09 -11.05 2.77
CA SER A 80 9.13 -11.89 2.18
C SER A 80 9.71 -11.29 0.90
N VAL A 81 9.00 -10.32 0.29
CA VAL A 81 9.49 -9.64 -0.92
C VAL A 81 10.36 -8.46 -0.50
N THR A 82 11.65 -8.52 -0.83
CA THR A 82 12.60 -7.46 -0.50
C THR A 82 12.73 -6.51 -1.68
N ALA A 83 12.44 -5.24 -1.44
CA ALA A 83 12.61 -4.19 -2.44
C ALA A 83 13.98 -3.54 -2.26
N SER A 84 14.68 -3.27 -3.37
CA SER A 84 15.91 -2.50 -3.39
C SER A 84 15.73 -1.24 -4.22
N VAL A 85 16.73 -0.37 -4.24
CA VAL A 85 16.69 0.84 -5.07
C VAL A 85 16.64 0.47 -6.55
N THR A 86 17.34 -0.58 -6.94
CA THR A 86 17.41 -1.03 -8.35
C THR A 86 16.25 -1.93 -8.74
N ASP A 87 15.59 -2.59 -7.76
CA ASP A 87 14.46 -3.49 -8.01
C ASP A 87 13.42 -3.29 -6.91
N PRO A 88 12.64 -2.21 -6.99
CA PRO A 88 11.68 -1.87 -5.93
C PRO A 88 10.35 -2.62 -6.07
N VAL A 89 10.42 -3.95 -6.17
CA VAL A 89 9.22 -4.80 -6.28
C VAL A 89 8.50 -4.86 -4.94
N ARG A 90 7.18 -4.70 -4.99
CA ARG A 90 6.32 -4.78 -3.82
C ARG A 90 5.11 -5.65 -4.16
N ARG A 91 4.78 -6.56 -3.28
CA ARG A 91 3.62 -7.42 -3.45
C ARG A 91 2.53 -6.99 -2.49
N VAL A 92 1.39 -6.57 -3.06
CA VAL A 92 0.23 -6.10 -2.29
C VAL A 92 -0.62 -7.31 -1.93
N LEU A 93 -0.95 -7.44 -0.64
CA LEU A 93 -1.77 -8.53 -0.13
C LEU A 93 -3.16 -8.01 0.22
N ARG A 94 -4.15 -8.88 0.00
CA ARG A 94 -5.55 -8.65 0.38
C ARG A 94 -6.00 -9.86 1.20
N PRO A 95 -5.59 -9.94 2.48
CA PRO A 95 -5.79 -11.18 3.26
C PRO A 95 -7.25 -11.55 3.50
N TRP A 96 -8.19 -10.63 3.28
CA TRP A 96 -9.63 -10.92 3.38
C TRP A 96 -10.20 -11.60 2.12
N VAL A 97 -9.44 -11.61 1.02
CA VAL A 97 -9.86 -12.25 -0.23
C VAL A 97 -9.35 -13.69 -0.23
N ARG A 98 -10.26 -14.63 -0.51
CA ARG A 98 -9.92 -16.05 -0.58
C ARG A 98 -9.77 -16.54 -2.01
#